data_16170957cc848887d9145acdb7bab658
#
_entry.id   16170957cc848887d9145acdb7bab658
#
_cell.length_a   1.000
_cell.length_b   1.000
_cell.length_c   1.000
_cell.angle_alpha   90.00
_cell.angle_beta   90.00
_cell.angle_gamma   90.00
#
_symmetry.space_group_name_H-M   'P 1'
#
loop_
_entity.id
_entity.type
_entity.pdbx_description
1 polymer ?
#
loop_
_entity_poly.entity_id
_entity_poly.type
_entity_poly.pdbx_seq_one_letter_code
_entity_poly.pdbx_strand_id
1 'polypeptide(L)'
;MSTRPLSEQRAEPGAREHEPALEVSEDLPETPDLHGAYPRLDDAGIAALSALGQRHATKPGDILFREGDRNCDFFVVVAGKVAAVEGHGTPEEHVISVHGHGRFLGELNLLTGEVSFSTAVVVGAGEVLAVPADRLKELVARDPAIGDLILRAYLLRRSILIGLGAGLRIIGSRYSPDTRRVRDFAARNRLPARWLDLETDQAAEELLAQLGVSPQDTPIVIVAGRLLRNPSNAELAAAVGLQAPSASLASCDLLVVGSGPAGMSAAVYGASEGLRVIVLDGTATGGQAGTTSRIENYLGFPSGISGAELAERAMLQARKFGAQFVVPAEATSIARVDGQYTVRVGDETSVTAPMVVIATGARYRRLEVPRMEYFEKVSVYYAASQAEAQLCRGEPVVIVGGGNSAGQAAVFLARHAARVTLVVRERDLGEYMSRYLVDQVLRIPNVRVMLNTEVRELSGDEALEAIAVEDRRTGERQVLAARALFVFIGMAPCTSWLGDIVDVDDYGFIRTGNHAFSDAGVPAGAENGWQRSMLETSQPGIFAVGDVRAGSAKRVAGAVGEGAMAIRLAFERMRPT
;
A
#
# COMPACT_ATOMS: atom_id res chain seq x y z
N MET A 1 -24.53 41.92 -1.26
CA MET A 1 -24.24 40.86 -0.26
C MET A 1 -23.00 40.15 -0.73
N SER A 2 -21.89 40.46 -0.07
CA SER A 2 -20.54 40.10 -0.49
C SER A 2 -20.14 38.75 0.13
N THR A 3 -19.87 37.75 -0.67
CA THR A 3 -19.24 36.47 -0.25
C THR A 3 -17.74 36.60 -0.43
N ARG A 4 -17.01 36.66 0.69
CA ARG A 4 -15.55 36.56 0.72
C ARG A 4 -15.12 35.09 0.47
N PRO A 5 -14.07 34.86 -0.31
CA PRO A 5 -13.45 33.53 -0.40
C PRO A 5 -12.60 33.25 0.84
N LEU A 6 -12.66 32.02 1.33
CA LEU A 6 -11.78 31.49 2.37
C LEU A 6 -10.36 31.40 1.78
N SER A 7 -9.48 32.27 2.24
CA SER A 7 -8.06 32.23 1.97
C SER A 7 -7.44 31.04 2.70
N GLU A 8 -6.74 30.21 1.97
CA GLU A 8 -5.80 29.20 2.44
C GLU A 8 -4.75 29.86 3.36
N GLN A 9 -4.83 29.56 4.64
CA GLN A 9 -3.69 29.75 5.54
C GLN A 9 -2.81 28.51 5.43
N ARG A 10 -1.71 28.62 4.68
CA ARG A 10 -0.55 27.73 4.84
C ARG A 10 -0.03 27.94 6.25
N ALA A 11 -0.16 26.93 7.10
CA ALA A 11 0.53 26.87 8.37
C ALA A 11 2.01 26.61 8.07
N GLU A 12 2.86 27.56 8.36
CA GLU A 12 4.30 27.33 8.53
C GLU A 12 4.51 26.29 9.64
N PRO A 13 5.53 25.42 9.56
CA PRO A 13 5.87 24.51 10.64
C PRO A 13 6.56 25.31 11.75
N GLY A 14 5.76 26.03 12.55
CA GLY A 14 6.20 26.62 13.80
C GLY A 14 6.50 25.48 14.80
N ALA A 15 7.63 25.59 15.48
CA ALA A 15 7.97 24.79 16.65
C ALA A 15 6.75 24.73 17.58
N ARG A 16 6.17 23.53 17.72
CA ARG A 16 5.15 23.30 18.75
C ARG A 16 5.87 23.39 20.10
N GLU A 17 5.56 24.43 20.85
CA GLU A 17 5.87 24.49 22.28
C GLU A 17 5.37 23.18 22.91
N HIS A 18 6.19 22.58 23.76
CA HIS A 18 5.82 21.44 24.58
C HIS A 18 4.62 21.85 25.44
N GLU A 19 3.41 21.47 25.05
CA GLU A 19 2.31 21.44 25.99
C GLU A 19 2.68 20.41 27.08
N PRO A 20 2.53 20.77 28.37
CA PRO A 20 2.81 19.84 29.45
C PRO A 20 1.95 18.59 29.29
N ALA A 21 2.57 17.42 29.42
CA ALA A 21 1.88 16.14 29.36
C ALA A 21 0.64 16.19 30.28
N LEU A 22 -0.54 15.94 29.73
CA LEU A 22 -1.77 15.84 30.50
C LEU A 22 -1.63 14.62 31.43
N GLU A 23 -1.52 14.86 32.74
CA GLU A 23 -1.54 13.76 33.71
C GLU A 23 -2.80 12.93 33.52
N VAL A 24 -2.65 11.62 33.47
CA VAL A 24 -3.75 10.66 33.36
C VAL A 24 -4.63 10.77 34.62
N SER A 25 -5.76 11.48 34.52
CA SER A 25 -6.65 11.76 35.65
C SER A 25 -8.12 11.50 35.29
N GLU A 26 -8.97 11.34 36.33
CA GLU A 26 -10.41 11.14 36.18
C GLU A 26 -11.13 12.34 35.53
N ASP A 27 -10.57 13.54 35.63
CA ASP A 27 -11.13 14.78 35.09
C ASP A 27 -10.94 14.96 33.58
N LEU A 28 -10.22 14.05 32.90
CA LEU A 28 -10.02 14.13 31.46
C LEU A 28 -11.36 14.11 30.73
N PRO A 29 -11.62 15.10 29.85
CA PRO A 29 -12.82 15.10 29.02
C PRO A 29 -12.77 13.96 27.99
N GLU A 30 -13.92 13.40 27.66
CA GLU A 30 -14.00 12.45 26.57
C GLU A 30 -13.60 13.10 25.25
N THR A 31 -12.85 12.38 24.44
CA THR A 31 -12.47 12.85 23.10
C THR A 31 -13.73 13.08 22.25
N PRO A 32 -13.92 14.26 21.62
CA PRO A 32 -15.05 14.50 20.74
C PRO A 32 -15.12 13.47 19.59
N ASP A 33 -16.33 13.03 19.25
CA ASP A 33 -16.52 12.16 18.07
C ASP A 33 -16.46 12.99 16.79
N LEU A 34 -15.25 13.23 16.29
CA LEU A 34 -15.03 13.91 15.03
C LEU A 34 -15.22 12.92 13.87
N HIS A 35 -16.23 13.16 13.08
CA HIS A 35 -16.52 12.41 11.84
C HIS A 35 -16.77 10.90 12.02
N GLY A 36 -17.12 10.42 13.22
CA GLY A 36 -17.37 9.01 13.49
C GLY A 36 -16.14 8.19 13.84
N ALA A 37 -15.05 8.84 14.27
CA ALA A 37 -13.86 8.15 14.76
C ALA A 37 -14.06 7.52 16.15
N TYR A 38 -14.91 8.12 16.97
CA TYR A 38 -15.17 7.69 18.34
C TYR A 38 -16.67 7.47 18.58
N PRO A 39 -17.35 6.61 17.77
CA PRO A 39 -18.78 6.39 17.87
C PRO A 39 -19.12 5.65 19.15
N ARG A 40 -20.42 5.69 19.49
CA ARG A 40 -20.98 4.90 20.58
C ARG A 40 -21.83 3.76 20.02
N LEU A 41 -21.71 2.61 20.65
CA LEU A 41 -22.66 1.53 20.47
C LEU A 41 -23.97 1.92 21.18
N ASP A 42 -25.08 1.58 20.56
CA ASP A 42 -26.39 1.66 21.20
C ASP A 42 -26.62 0.49 22.18
N ASP A 43 -27.72 0.52 22.91
CA ASP A 43 -28.05 -0.52 23.89
C ASP A 43 -28.18 -1.91 23.23
N ALA A 44 -28.64 -1.97 21.98
CA ALA A 44 -28.77 -3.22 21.23
C ALA A 44 -27.39 -3.79 20.87
N GLY A 45 -26.47 -2.95 20.42
CA GLY A 45 -25.09 -3.33 20.13
C GLY A 45 -24.34 -3.78 21.38
N ILE A 46 -24.51 -3.06 22.50
CA ILE A 46 -23.91 -3.46 23.79
C ILE A 46 -24.49 -4.81 24.25
N ALA A 47 -25.81 -5.04 24.09
CA ALA A 47 -26.44 -6.31 24.45
C ALA A 47 -25.93 -7.47 23.57
N ALA A 48 -25.80 -7.26 22.25
CA ALA A 48 -25.25 -8.26 21.33
C ALA A 48 -23.80 -8.66 21.70
N LEU A 49 -22.95 -7.69 22.02
CA LEU A 49 -21.58 -7.93 22.47
C LEU A 49 -21.54 -8.57 23.86
N SER A 50 -22.46 -8.22 24.78
CA SER A 50 -22.56 -8.81 26.13
C SER A 50 -22.86 -10.31 26.10
N ALA A 51 -23.52 -10.79 25.06
CA ALA A 51 -23.74 -12.24 24.87
C ALA A 51 -22.47 -13.01 24.51
N LEU A 52 -21.39 -12.32 24.07
CA LEU A 52 -20.13 -12.89 23.59
C LEU A 52 -18.95 -12.64 24.53
N GLY A 53 -19.09 -11.68 25.46
CA GLY A 53 -18.02 -11.23 26.34
C GLY A 53 -18.35 -11.34 27.82
N GLN A 54 -17.43 -10.85 28.63
CA GLN A 54 -17.56 -10.81 30.10
C GLN A 54 -17.38 -9.38 30.60
N ARG A 55 -18.17 -9.02 31.62
CA ARG A 55 -18.09 -7.72 32.27
C ARG A 55 -17.11 -7.76 33.43
N HIS A 56 -16.28 -6.72 33.52
CA HIS A 56 -15.28 -6.57 34.55
C HIS A 56 -15.41 -5.19 35.20
N ALA A 57 -15.50 -5.16 36.55
CA ALA A 57 -15.38 -3.92 37.31
C ALA A 57 -13.96 -3.39 37.21
N THR A 58 -13.80 -2.08 37.05
CA THR A 58 -12.51 -1.43 36.86
C THR A 58 -12.29 -0.27 37.84
N LYS A 59 -11.03 -0.01 38.19
CA LYS A 59 -10.58 1.10 39.04
C LYS A 59 -9.54 1.95 38.27
N PRO A 60 -9.41 3.24 38.61
CA PRO A 60 -8.35 4.07 38.05
C PRO A 60 -6.97 3.43 38.19
N GLY A 61 -6.20 3.43 37.12
CA GLY A 61 -4.89 2.79 37.01
C GLY A 61 -4.89 1.35 36.52
N ASP A 62 -6.06 0.68 36.42
CA ASP A 62 -6.13 -0.64 35.78
C ASP A 62 -5.76 -0.53 34.30
N ILE A 63 -5.01 -1.51 33.79
CA ILE A 63 -4.57 -1.56 32.39
C ILE A 63 -5.33 -2.67 31.68
N LEU A 64 -6.03 -2.32 30.61
CA LEU A 64 -6.78 -3.29 29.81
C LEU A 64 -5.88 -4.00 28.79
N PHE A 65 -5.00 -3.28 28.14
CA PHE A 65 -3.91 -3.79 27.28
C PHE A 65 -2.76 -2.80 27.25
N ARG A 66 -1.58 -3.27 26.87
CA ARG A 66 -0.35 -2.48 26.80
C ARG A 66 0.10 -2.26 25.36
N GLU A 67 0.82 -1.18 25.15
CA GLU A 67 1.63 -1.00 23.93
C GLU A 67 2.52 -2.23 23.72
N GLY A 68 2.52 -2.79 22.48
CA GLY A 68 3.23 -4.02 22.13
C GLY A 68 2.44 -5.31 22.28
N ASP A 69 1.28 -5.32 22.92
CA ASP A 69 0.42 -6.49 23.01
C ASP A 69 -0.13 -6.88 21.62
N ARG A 70 -0.10 -8.19 21.32
CA ARG A 70 -0.56 -8.73 20.02
C ARG A 70 -2.00 -9.23 20.02
N ASN A 71 -2.46 -9.75 21.14
CA ASN A 71 -3.77 -10.36 21.28
C ASN A 71 -4.48 -9.75 22.46
N CYS A 72 -5.07 -8.57 22.29
CA CYS A 72 -5.96 -8.00 23.27
C CYS A 72 -7.43 -8.30 22.92
N ASP A 73 -8.26 -8.32 23.94
CA ASP A 73 -9.70 -8.36 23.75
C ASP A 73 -10.21 -7.02 23.20
N PHE A 74 -11.41 -7.05 22.66
CA PHE A 74 -12.16 -5.85 22.33
C PHE A 74 -12.92 -5.38 23.58
N PHE A 75 -12.70 -4.14 23.98
CA PHE A 75 -13.29 -3.59 25.19
C PHE A 75 -14.36 -2.56 24.86
N VAL A 76 -15.54 -2.69 25.47
CA VAL A 76 -16.57 -1.66 25.46
C VAL A 76 -16.67 -1.05 26.85
N VAL A 77 -16.62 0.27 26.95
CA VAL A 77 -16.78 1.00 28.22
C VAL A 77 -18.29 1.02 28.57
N VAL A 78 -18.68 0.27 29.59
CA VAL A 78 -20.05 0.22 30.08
C VAL A 78 -20.31 1.33 31.10
N ALA A 79 -19.35 1.63 31.95
CA ALA A 79 -19.36 2.74 32.89
C ALA A 79 -17.92 3.20 33.16
N GLY A 80 -17.73 4.44 33.59
CA GLY A 80 -16.41 5.01 33.84
C GLY A 80 -15.74 5.56 32.58
N LYS A 81 -14.42 5.64 32.60
CA LYS A 81 -13.61 6.18 31.48
C LYS A 81 -12.31 5.40 31.29
N VAL A 82 -11.89 5.24 30.03
CA VAL A 82 -10.63 4.61 29.64
C VAL A 82 -9.88 5.54 28.69
N ALA A 83 -8.59 5.78 28.97
CA ALA A 83 -7.70 6.56 28.10
C ALA A 83 -6.81 5.62 27.26
N ALA A 84 -6.63 5.94 25.97
CA ALA A 84 -5.58 5.37 25.15
C ALA A 84 -4.36 6.30 25.22
N VAL A 85 -3.23 5.76 25.65
CA VAL A 85 -2.03 6.52 26.02
C VAL A 85 -0.82 5.97 25.28
N GLU A 86 -0.05 6.83 24.61
CA GLU A 86 1.26 6.53 24.03
C GLU A 86 2.34 6.71 25.10
N GLY A 87 3.31 5.81 25.16
CA GLY A 87 4.44 5.90 26.07
C GLY A 87 4.07 5.86 27.55
N HIS A 88 3.02 5.12 27.93
CA HIS A 88 2.53 5.06 29.30
C HIS A 88 3.63 4.71 30.33
N GLY A 89 3.75 5.50 31.38
CA GLY A 89 4.78 5.37 32.42
C GLY A 89 6.16 5.89 32.02
N THR A 90 6.27 6.62 30.91
CA THR A 90 7.50 7.30 30.49
C THR A 90 7.35 8.83 30.60
N PRO A 91 8.45 9.60 30.60
CA PRO A 91 8.38 11.07 30.57
C PRO A 91 7.68 11.65 29.34
N GLU A 92 7.51 10.85 28.29
CA GLU A 92 6.87 11.23 27.02
C GLU A 92 5.43 10.74 26.94
N GLU A 93 4.82 10.40 28.08
CA GLU A 93 3.43 9.96 28.15
C GLU A 93 2.48 10.96 27.51
N HIS A 94 1.67 10.50 26.54
CA HIS A 94 0.72 11.34 25.82
C HIS A 94 -0.64 10.65 25.69
N VAL A 95 -1.71 11.35 26.08
CA VAL A 95 -3.09 10.87 25.92
C VAL A 95 -3.55 11.08 24.48
N ILE A 96 -3.82 9.97 23.77
CA ILE A 96 -4.32 9.98 22.39
C ILE A 96 -5.84 10.22 22.36
N SER A 97 -6.58 9.50 23.21
CA SER A 97 -8.04 9.59 23.28
C SER A 97 -8.58 9.10 24.62
N VAL A 98 -9.77 9.60 24.98
CA VAL A 98 -10.52 9.20 26.18
C VAL A 98 -11.89 8.70 25.78
N HIS A 99 -12.24 7.52 26.28
CA HIS A 99 -13.45 6.77 25.92
C HIS A 99 -14.35 6.63 27.15
N GLY A 100 -15.59 7.06 27.02
CA GLY A 100 -16.65 6.88 28.04
C GLY A 100 -17.70 5.87 27.60
N HIS A 101 -18.86 5.91 28.26
CA HIS A 101 -19.95 4.96 28.06
C HIS A 101 -20.31 4.71 26.58
N GLY A 102 -20.46 3.45 26.20
CA GLY A 102 -20.82 2.98 24.86
C GLY A 102 -19.68 3.01 23.85
N ARG A 103 -18.52 3.58 24.19
CA ARG A 103 -17.33 3.58 23.33
C ARG A 103 -16.49 2.33 23.50
N PHE A 104 -15.63 2.05 22.52
CA PHE A 104 -14.85 0.82 22.48
C PHE A 104 -13.38 1.07 22.13
N LEU A 105 -12.52 0.09 22.46
CA LEU A 105 -11.09 0.05 22.20
C LEU A 105 -10.66 -1.38 21.83
N GLY A 106 -9.47 -1.53 21.23
CA GLY A 106 -8.88 -2.83 20.90
C GLY A 106 -9.13 -3.27 19.45
N GLU A 107 -9.95 -2.56 18.67
CA GLU A 107 -10.25 -2.92 17.27
C GLU A 107 -9.03 -2.80 16.33
N LEU A 108 -8.07 -1.91 16.64
CA LEU A 108 -6.96 -1.60 15.74
C LEU A 108 -6.06 -2.81 15.47
N ASN A 109 -5.69 -3.54 16.48
CA ASN A 109 -4.87 -4.74 16.36
C ASN A 109 -5.67 -6.02 16.05
N LEU A 110 -6.92 -6.09 16.45
CA LEU A 110 -7.78 -7.24 16.16
C LEU A 110 -8.04 -7.44 14.66
N LEU A 111 -8.19 -6.35 13.92
CA LEU A 111 -8.47 -6.41 12.47
C LEU A 111 -7.22 -6.60 11.62
N THR A 112 -6.05 -6.15 12.09
CA THR A 112 -4.80 -6.21 11.34
C THR A 112 -3.83 -7.29 11.82
N GLY A 113 -3.95 -7.72 13.08
CA GLY A 113 -2.97 -8.60 13.73
C GLY A 113 -1.66 -7.91 14.12
N GLU A 114 -1.60 -6.59 13.99
CA GLU A 114 -0.46 -5.77 14.42
C GLU A 114 -0.42 -5.68 15.96
N VAL A 115 0.70 -5.21 16.50
CA VAL A 115 0.80 -4.89 17.94
C VAL A 115 -0.05 -3.66 18.27
N SER A 116 -0.44 -3.50 19.53
CA SER A 116 -1.05 -2.27 20.02
C SER A 116 -0.01 -1.14 20.02
N PHE A 117 -0.38 0.03 19.50
CA PHE A 117 0.47 1.24 19.49
C PHE A 117 0.18 2.17 20.67
N SER A 118 -0.66 1.74 21.60
CA SER A 118 -0.99 2.49 22.82
C SER A 118 -1.34 1.56 23.96
N THR A 119 -1.28 2.08 25.16
CA THR A 119 -1.76 1.41 26.39
C THR A 119 -3.16 1.93 26.72
N ALA A 120 -4.10 1.04 27.02
CA ALA A 120 -5.43 1.41 27.50
C ALA A 120 -5.44 1.42 29.04
N VAL A 121 -5.60 2.60 29.62
CA VAL A 121 -5.56 2.84 31.07
C VAL A 121 -6.93 3.30 31.54
N VAL A 122 -7.47 2.68 32.58
CA VAL A 122 -8.70 3.13 33.24
C VAL A 122 -8.40 4.43 34.00
N VAL A 123 -9.14 5.49 33.69
CA VAL A 123 -9.01 6.80 34.35
C VAL A 123 -10.19 7.13 35.24
N GLY A 124 -11.37 6.57 34.98
CA GLY A 124 -12.55 6.69 35.84
C GLY A 124 -13.10 5.32 36.21
N ALA A 125 -13.33 5.09 37.51
CA ALA A 125 -13.87 3.83 38.00
C ALA A 125 -15.20 3.45 37.31
N GLY A 126 -15.38 2.16 37.01
CA GLY A 126 -16.59 1.72 36.33
C GLY A 126 -16.60 0.24 35.96
N GLU A 127 -17.07 -0.04 34.76
CA GLU A 127 -17.21 -1.39 34.23
C GLU A 127 -16.86 -1.40 32.75
N VAL A 128 -16.12 -2.41 32.31
CA VAL A 128 -15.85 -2.70 30.90
C VAL A 128 -16.38 -4.08 30.52
N LEU A 129 -16.82 -4.22 29.27
CA LEU A 129 -17.15 -5.49 28.66
C LEU A 129 -15.97 -5.91 27.78
N ALA A 130 -15.32 -7.03 28.14
CA ALA A 130 -14.25 -7.65 27.35
C ALA A 130 -14.81 -8.73 26.44
N VAL A 131 -14.60 -8.59 25.14
CA VAL A 131 -15.05 -9.53 24.10
C VAL A 131 -13.83 -10.16 23.44
N PRO A 132 -13.68 -11.48 23.46
CA PRO A 132 -12.57 -12.16 22.82
C PRO A 132 -12.50 -11.87 21.31
N ALA A 133 -11.28 -11.71 20.79
CA ALA A 133 -11.01 -11.34 19.41
C ALA A 133 -11.77 -12.18 18.37
N ASP A 134 -11.77 -13.51 18.55
CA ASP A 134 -12.41 -14.42 17.60
C ASP A 134 -13.93 -14.29 17.61
N ARG A 135 -14.53 -14.06 18.79
CA ARG A 135 -15.97 -13.82 18.93
C ARG A 135 -16.38 -12.49 18.28
N LEU A 136 -15.54 -11.46 18.40
CA LEU A 136 -15.79 -10.20 17.71
C LEU A 136 -15.76 -10.38 16.20
N LYS A 137 -14.76 -11.10 15.65
CA LYS A 137 -14.68 -11.37 14.20
C LYS A 137 -15.93 -12.08 13.67
N GLU A 138 -16.42 -13.06 14.40
CA GLU A 138 -17.68 -13.75 14.06
C GLU A 138 -18.88 -12.78 14.03
N LEU A 139 -18.98 -11.89 15.02
CA LEU A 139 -20.07 -10.91 15.09
C LEU A 139 -19.98 -9.90 13.93
N VAL A 140 -18.81 -9.30 13.71
CA VAL A 140 -18.58 -8.35 12.59
C VAL A 140 -18.91 -8.98 11.23
N ALA A 141 -18.71 -10.28 11.07
CA ALA A 141 -19.08 -10.98 9.85
C ALA A 141 -20.61 -11.19 9.69
N ARG A 142 -21.35 -11.34 10.79
CA ARG A 142 -22.77 -11.69 10.81
C ARG A 142 -23.71 -10.49 10.97
N ASP A 143 -23.26 -9.46 11.68
CA ASP A 143 -24.02 -8.23 11.94
C ASP A 143 -23.44 -7.05 11.16
N PRO A 144 -24.06 -6.67 10.02
CA PRO A 144 -23.55 -5.58 9.19
C PRO A 144 -23.53 -4.23 9.90
N ALA A 145 -24.45 -3.95 10.81
CA ALA A 145 -24.55 -2.66 11.49
C ALA A 145 -23.40 -2.46 12.47
N ILE A 146 -23.13 -3.45 13.31
CA ILE A 146 -21.99 -3.45 14.24
C ILE A 146 -20.67 -3.50 13.45
N GLY A 147 -20.62 -4.33 12.41
CA GLY A 147 -19.45 -4.47 11.56
C GLY A 147 -19.07 -3.15 10.88
N ASP A 148 -20.02 -2.45 10.27
CA ASP A 148 -19.78 -1.15 9.62
C ASP A 148 -19.34 -0.07 10.62
N LEU A 149 -19.94 -0.05 11.81
CA LEU A 149 -19.57 0.91 12.86
C LEU A 149 -18.12 0.72 13.29
N ILE A 150 -17.73 -0.52 13.60
CA ILE A 150 -16.35 -0.84 14.06
C ILE A 150 -15.33 -0.61 12.94
N LEU A 151 -15.60 -1.06 11.71
CA LEU A 151 -14.69 -0.89 10.57
C LEU A 151 -14.49 0.58 10.22
N ARG A 152 -15.56 1.39 10.28
CA ARG A 152 -15.47 2.83 10.03
C ARG A 152 -14.63 3.53 11.11
N ALA A 153 -14.89 3.22 12.39
CA ALA A 153 -14.09 3.75 13.49
C ALA A 153 -12.61 3.36 13.35
N TYR A 154 -12.33 2.10 13.03
CA TYR A 154 -10.97 1.61 12.75
C TYR A 154 -10.25 2.45 11.69
N LEU A 155 -10.83 2.61 10.51
CA LEU A 155 -10.21 3.35 9.40
C LEU A 155 -9.89 4.81 9.78
N LEU A 156 -10.80 5.46 10.48
CA LEU A 156 -10.63 6.85 10.91
C LEU A 156 -9.58 6.98 12.01
N ARG A 157 -9.62 6.12 13.04
CA ARG A 157 -8.63 6.12 14.13
C ARG A 157 -7.23 5.79 13.62
N ARG A 158 -7.11 4.81 12.71
CA ARG A 158 -5.81 4.51 12.09
C ARG A 158 -5.25 5.72 11.34
N SER A 159 -6.08 6.44 10.60
CA SER A 159 -5.66 7.67 9.92
C SER A 159 -5.24 8.77 10.91
N ILE A 160 -5.92 8.89 12.06
CA ILE A 160 -5.54 9.82 13.13
C ILE A 160 -4.18 9.43 13.71
N LEU A 161 -3.96 8.16 14.07
CA LEU A 161 -2.68 7.68 14.60
C LEU A 161 -1.51 7.92 13.63
N ILE A 162 -1.73 7.65 12.33
CA ILE A 162 -0.73 7.93 11.29
C ILE A 162 -0.44 9.44 11.24
N GLY A 163 -1.46 10.29 11.29
CA GLY A 163 -1.30 11.74 11.29
C GLY A 163 -0.57 12.29 12.51
N LEU A 164 -0.78 11.68 13.69
CA LEU A 164 -0.06 12.00 14.93
C LEU A 164 1.37 11.44 14.94
N GLY A 165 1.66 10.42 14.13
CA GLY A 165 2.89 9.64 14.19
C GLY A 165 3.01 8.84 15.49
N ALA A 166 1.87 8.45 16.08
CA ALA A 166 1.81 7.70 17.34
C ALA A 166 2.09 6.21 17.10
N GLY A 167 3.21 5.71 17.58
CA GLY A 167 3.59 4.29 17.46
C GLY A 167 5.08 4.09 17.24
N LEU A 168 5.57 4.13 16.00
CA LEU A 168 6.99 3.97 15.72
C LEU A 168 7.72 5.30 15.78
N ARG A 169 8.92 5.30 16.37
CA ARG A 169 9.88 6.41 16.22
C ARG A 169 11.04 5.94 15.36
N ILE A 170 11.28 6.64 14.25
CA ILE A 170 12.38 6.38 13.32
C ILE A 170 13.37 7.53 13.44
N ILE A 171 14.61 7.24 13.84
CA ILE A 171 15.67 8.23 14.00
C ILE A 171 16.75 7.94 12.95
N GLY A 172 17.04 8.90 12.09
CA GLY A 172 18.07 8.72 11.06
C GLY A 172 18.12 9.87 10.07
N SER A 173 19.26 9.98 9.39
CA SER A 173 19.52 11.03 8.42
C SER A 173 18.66 10.89 7.15
N ARG A 174 18.16 12.02 6.62
CA ARG A 174 17.46 12.09 5.31
C ARG A 174 18.33 11.61 4.15
N TYR A 175 19.63 11.65 4.29
CA TYR A 175 20.59 11.23 3.26
C TYR A 175 20.89 9.72 3.30
N SER A 176 20.51 9.03 4.39
CA SER A 176 20.75 7.58 4.52
C SER A 176 19.76 6.76 3.66
N PRO A 177 20.26 5.88 2.78
CA PRO A 177 19.42 4.92 2.05
C PRO A 177 18.59 4.01 2.97
N ASP A 178 19.19 3.59 4.08
CA ASP A 178 18.52 2.72 5.07
C ASP A 178 17.40 3.45 5.81
N THR A 179 17.60 4.72 6.18
CA THR A 179 16.51 5.54 6.75
C THR A 179 15.34 5.65 5.77
N ARG A 180 15.63 5.87 4.47
CA ARG A 180 14.58 5.89 3.44
C ARG A 180 13.86 4.56 3.32
N ARG A 181 14.59 3.44 3.30
CA ARG A 181 14.03 2.08 3.23
C ARG A 181 13.04 1.83 4.37
N VAL A 182 13.44 2.14 5.60
CA VAL A 182 12.61 1.95 6.81
C VAL A 182 11.37 2.84 6.76
N ARG A 183 11.52 4.12 6.39
CA ARG A 183 10.40 5.06 6.25
C ARG A 183 9.43 4.65 5.16
N ASP A 184 9.94 4.24 4.00
CA ASP A 184 9.11 3.76 2.89
C ASP A 184 8.35 2.48 3.27
N PHE A 185 8.99 1.56 4.00
CA PHE A 185 8.33 0.37 4.54
C PHE A 185 7.19 0.74 5.50
N ALA A 186 7.45 1.63 6.45
CA ALA A 186 6.44 2.09 7.41
C ALA A 186 5.26 2.77 6.70
N ALA A 187 5.54 3.69 5.76
CA ALA A 187 4.51 4.40 5.00
C ALA A 187 3.66 3.46 4.14
N ARG A 188 4.28 2.52 3.43
CA ARG A 188 3.59 1.57 2.56
C ARG A 188 2.72 0.58 3.33
N ASN A 189 3.14 0.18 4.54
CA ASN A 189 2.36 -0.66 5.45
C ASN A 189 1.43 0.14 6.36
N ARG A 190 1.31 1.46 6.14
CA ARG A 190 0.46 2.37 6.93
C ARG A 190 0.73 2.30 8.43
N LEU A 191 1.96 2.05 8.81
CA LEU A 191 2.35 2.04 10.22
C LEU A 191 2.39 3.49 10.72
N PRO A 192 1.78 3.79 11.88
CA PRO A 192 1.94 5.10 12.51
C PRO A 192 3.40 5.32 12.87
N ALA A 193 4.05 6.31 12.30
CA ALA A 193 5.47 6.53 12.49
C ALA A 193 5.81 8.03 12.55
N ARG A 194 6.62 8.41 13.55
CA ARG A 194 7.26 9.71 13.64
C ARG A 194 8.72 9.57 13.21
N TRP A 195 9.15 10.37 12.26
CA TRP A 195 10.54 10.43 11.86
C TRP A 195 11.23 11.65 12.47
N LEU A 196 12.37 11.41 13.12
CA LEU A 196 13.29 12.40 13.66
C LEU A 196 14.53 12.44 12.77
N ASP A 197 14.72 13.57 12.09
CA ASP A 197 15.80 13.74 11.13
C ASP A 197 17.05 14.28 11.82
N LEU A 198 18.12 13.52 11.83
CA LEU A 198 19.42 13.90 12.41
C LEU A 198 20.02 15.19 11.82
N GLU A 199 19.58 15.59 10.62
CA GLU A 199 20.11 16.79 9.98
C GLU A 199 19.47 18.10 10.48
N THR A 200 18.28 18.00 11.08
CA THR A 200 17.48 19.20 11.42
C THR A 200 16.83 19.17 12.79
N ASP A 201 16.80 18.01 13.45
CA ASP A 201 16.12 17.83 14.72
C ASP A 201 17.15 17.59 15.85
N GLN A 202 17.39 18.61 16.67
CA GLN A 202 18.32 18.50 17.81
C GLN A 202 17.85 17.46 18.84
N ALA A 203 16.54 17.26 18.99
CA ALA A 203 15.99 16.24 19.88
C ALA A 203 16.36 14.82 19.43
N ALA A 204 16.64 14.61 18.13
CA ALA A 204 17.10 13.32 17.62
C ALA A 204 18.49 12.96 18.13
N GLU A 205 19.43 13.89 18.18
CA GLU A 205 20.78 13.67 18.72
C GLU A 205 20.75 13.45 20.23
N GLU A 206 19.94 14.24 20.96
CA GLU A 206 19.78 14.09 22.39
C GLU A 206 19.20 12.72 22.75
N LEU A 207 18.22 12.25 21.99
CA LEU A 207 17.59 10.93 22.17
C LEU A 207 18.59 9.80 21.90
N LEU A 208 19.42 9.89 20.85
CA LEU A 208 20.47 8.90 20.58
C LEU A 208 21.49 8.85 21.72
N ALA A 209 21.88 10.00 22.27
CA ALA A 209 22.82 10.07 23.40
C ALA A 209 22.21 9.42 24.66
N GLN A 210 20.93 9.69 24.97
CA GLN A 210 20.23 9.06 26.09
C GLN A 210 20.10 7.53 25.93
N LEU A 211 19.91 7.05 24.70
CA LEU A 211 19.82 5.63 24.39
C LEU A 211 21.20 4.94 24.30
N GLY A 212 22.31 5.68 24.42
CA GLY A 212 23.65 5.15 24.28
C GLY A 212 23.96 4.58 22.90
N VAL A 213 23.40 5.17 21.85
CA VAL A 213 23.51 4.70 20.47
C VAL A 213 24.31 5.69 19.65
N SER A 214 25.21 5.14 18.82
CA SER A 214 26.01 5.95 17.88
C SER A 214 25.19 6.36 16.64
N PRO A 215 25.40 7.56 16.07
CA PRO A 215 24.85 7.92 14.76
C PRO A 215 25.14 6.91 13.64
N GLN A 216 26.23 6.14 13.78
CA GLN A 216 26.60 5.10 12.81
C GLN A 216 25.68 3.86 12.85
N ASP A 217 24.94 3.65 13.95
CA ASP A 217 23.98 2.55 14.11
C ASP A 217 22.61 2.87 13.51
N THR A 218 22.43 4.08 12.96
CA THR A 218 21.17 4.54 12.40
C THR A 218 20.86 3.91 11.03
N PRO A 219 19.55 3.76 10.66
CA PRO A 219 18.38 4.24 11.39
C PRO A 219 18.07 3.43 12.66
N ILE A 220 17.72 4.13 13.72
CA ILE A 220 17.15 3.51 14.91
C ILE A 220 15.63 3.50 14.77
N VAL A 221 15.01 2.38 15.12
CA VAL A 221 13.55 2.29 15.23
C VAL A 221 13.17 1.89 16.65
N ILE A 222 12.29 2.68 17.26
CA ILE A 222 11.73 2.37 18.57
C ILE A 222 10.26 2.00 18.34
N VAL A 223 9.88 0.82 18.80
CA VAL A 223 8.51 0.31 18.73
C VAL A 223 8.18 -0.47 20.01
N ALA A 224 7.09 -0.12 20.68
CA ALA A 224 6.66 -0.75 21.92
C ALA A 224 7.81 -0.89 22.96
N GLY A 225 8.58 0.17 23.16
CA GLY A 225 9.73 0.20 24.07
C GLY A 225 10.96 -0.60 23.61
N ARG A 226 10.92 -1.27 22.47
CA ARG A 226 12.04 -2.03 21.90
C ARG A 226 12.84 -1.16 20.93
N LEU A 227 14.16 -1.17 21.10
CA LEU A 227 15.10 -0.48 20.22
C LEU A 227 15.65 -1.44 19.17
N LEU A 228 15.50 -1.10 17.90
CA LEU A 228 16.05 -1.81 16.75
C LEU A 228 17.09 -0.94 16.05
N ARG A 229 18.27 -1.51 15.78
CA ARG A 229 19.37 -0.83 15.08
C ARG A 229 19.39 -1.26 13.64
N ASN A 230 19.23 -0.32 12.73
CA ASN A 230 19.17 -0.54 11.28
C ASN A 230 18.38 -1.81 10.90
N PRO A 231 17.11 -1.95 11.35
CA PRO A 231 16.37 -3.19 11.14
C PRO A 231 16.12 -3.43 9.64
N SER A 232 16.21 -4.69 9.23
CA SER A 232 15.67 -5.14 7.96
C SER A 232 14.14 -4.97 7.95
N ASN A 233 13.53 -4.99 6.78
CA ASN A 233 12.06 -4.94 6.67
C ASN A 233 11.39 -6.13 7.37
N ALA A 234 12.05 -7.30 7.38
CA ALA A 234 11.54 -8.50 8.07
C ALA A 234 11.56 -8.34 9.60
N GLU A 235 12.66 -7.81 10.16
CA GLU A 235 12.77 -7.54 11.59
C GLU A 235 11.76 -6.48 12.04
N LEU A 236 11.60 -5.42 11.24
CA LEU A 236 10.59 -4.39 11.53
C LEU A 236 9.17 -4.96 11.46
N ALA A 237 8.85 -5.75 10.43
CA ALA A 237 7.56 -6.43 10.30
C ALA A 237 7.28 -7.34 11.51
N ALA A 238 8.26 -8.12 11.93
CA ALA A 238 8.14 -8.98 13.11
C ALA A 238 7.91 -8.16 14.40
N ALA A 239 8.58 -7.01 14.54
CA ALA A 239 8.42 -6.14 15.71
C ALA A 239 7.02 -5.52 15.80
N VAL A 240 6.44 -5.11 14.66
CA VAL A 240 5.09 -4.52 14.60
C VAL A 240 3.96 -5.56 14.49
N GLY A 241 4.28 -6.85 14.48
CA GLY A 241 3.27 -7.92 14.44
C GLY A 241 2.71 -8.23 13.06
N LEU A 242 3.32 -7.74 11.97
CA LEU A 242 2.99 -8.21 10.64
C LEU A 242 3.34 -9.70 10.51
N GLN A 243 2.47 -10.47 9.86
CA GLN A 243 2.59 -11.91 9.83
C GLN A 243 3.78 -12.35 8.95
N ALA A 244 4.77 -13.00 9.58
CA ALA A 244 5.84 -13.67 8.88
C ALA A 244 5.39 -15.09 8.42
N PRO A 245 6.02 -15.67 7.39
CA PRO A 245 5.80 -17.07 7.03
C PRO A 245 6.03 -17.99 8.23
N SER A 246 5.11 -18.89 8.49
CA SER A 246 5.21 -19.89 9.58
C SER A 246 4.85 -21.27 9.08
N ALA A 247 5.19 -22.30 9.83
CA ALA A 247 4.87 -23.69 9.48
C ALA A 247 3.35 -23.93 9.32
N SER A 248 2.51 -23.14 10.00
CA SER A 248 1.05 -23.22 9.86
C SER A 248 0.55 -22.70 8.49
N LEU A 249 1.38 -21.99 7.74
CA LEU A 249 1.10 -21.46 6.42
C LEU A 249 1.68 -22.32 5.27
N ALA A 250 2.10 -23.54 5.56
CA ALA A 250 2.78 -24.40 4.59
C ALA A 250 1.89 -24.84 3.42
N SER A 251 0.55 -24.84 3.56
CA SER A 251 -0.38 -25.24 2.49
C SER A 251 -1.70 -24.50 2.52
N CYS A 252 -2.29 -24.28 1.34
CA CYS A 252 -3.59 -23.65 1.15
C CYS A 252 -4.29 -24.21 -0.10
N ASP A 253 -5.54 -23.83 -0.31
CA ASP A 253 -6.30 -24.22 -1.50
C ASP A 253 -6.01 -23.27 -2.67
N LEU A 254 -5.73 -22.00 -2.36
CA LEU A 254 -5.39 -20.96 -3.31
C LEU A 254 -4.24 -20.09 -2.78
N LEU A 255 -3.14 -20.06 -3.53
CA LEU A 255 -2.03 -19.15 -3.26
C LEU A 255 -2.09 -17.96 -4.21
N VAL A 256 -2.11 -16.76 -3.66
CA VAL A 256 -2.06 -15.50 -4.42
C VAL A 256 -0.70 -14.86 -4.23
N VAL A 257 0.04 -14.62 -5.30
CA VAL A 257 1.35 -13.96 -5.27
C VAL A 257 1.23 -12.54 -5.79
N GLY A 258 1.35 -11.58 -4.88
CA GLY A 258 1.12 -10.15 -5.09
C GLY A 258 -0.22 -9.68 -4.55
N SER A 259 -0.20 -8.64 -3.72
CA SER A 259 -1.36 -8.05 -3.04
C SER A 259 -1.78 -6.69 -3.63
N GLY A 260 -1.51 -6.47 -4.93
CA GLY A 260 -2.10 -5.36 -5.69
C GLY A 260 -3.61 -5.56 -5.90
N PRO A 261 -4.30 -4.64 -6.61
CA PRO A 261 -5.75 -4.72 -6.81
C PRO A 261 -6.26 -6.05 -7.37
N ALA A 262 -5.49 -6.68 -8.28
CA ALA A 262 -5.84 -7.99 -8.83
C ALA A 262 -5.75 -9.11 -7.80
N GLY A 263 -4.65 -9.17 -7.04
CA GLY A 263 -4.47 -10.19 -6.00
C GLY A 263 -5.42 -9.99 -4.82
N MET A 264 -5.69 -8.74 -4.42
CA MET A 264 -6.71 -8.44 -3.41
C MET A 264 -8.09 -8.92 -3.84
N SER A 265 -8.47 -8.68 -5.08
CA SER A 265 -9.75 -9.17 -5.63
C SER A 265 -9.80 -10.69 -5.63
N ALA A 266 -8.74 -11.37 -6.10
CA ALA A 266 -8.67 -12.82 -6.05
C ALA A 266 -8.77 -13.35 -4.61
N ALA A 267 -8.14 -12.67 -3.63
CA ALA A 267 -8.22 -13.06 -2.22
C ALA A 267 -9.63 -12.91 -1.64
N VAL A 268 -10.30 -11.77 -1.91
CA VAL A 268 -11.68 -11.53 -1.47
C VAL A 268 -12.62 -12.61 -2.03
N TYR A 269 -12.60 -12.82 -3.34
CA TYR A 269 -13.49 -13.78 -3.98
C TYR A 269 -13.16 -15.22 -3.57
N GLY A 270 -11.88 -15.62 -3.57
CA GLY A 270 -11.48 -16.97 -3.17
C GLY A 270 -11.88 -17.30 -1.73
N ALA A 271 -11.62 -16.40 -0.79
CA ALA A 271 -11.98 -16.60 0.61
C ALA A 271 -13.51 -16.55 0.83
N SER A 272 -14.25 -15.68 0.13
CA SER A 272 -15.71 -15.61 0.24
C SER A 272 -16.41 -16.87 -0.27
N GLU A 273 -15.80 -17.60 -1.18
CA GLU A 273 -16.27 -18.90 -1.69
C GLU A 273 -15.77 -20.09 -0.84
N GLY A 274 -15.09 -19.82 0.29
CA GLY A 274 -14.70 -20.82 1.28
C GLY A 274 -13.32 -21.46 1.05
N LEU A 275 -12.49 -20.97 0.13
CA LEU A 275 -11.12 -21.44 -0.03
C LEU A 275 -10.22 -20.93 1.11
N ARG A 276 -9.28 -21.75 1.54
CA ARG A 276 -8.16 -21.32 2.37
C ARG A 276 -7.19 -20.56 1.48
N VAL A 277 -7.20 -19.23 1.59
CA VAL A 277 -6.39 -18.32 0.75
C VAL A 277 -5.21 -17.80 1.53
N ILE A 278 -4.00 -17.93 0.95
CA ILE A 278 -2.79 -17.26 1.41
C ILE A 278 -2.38 -16.23 0.34
N VAL A 279 -2.08 -15.02 0.77
CA VAL A 279 -1.59 -13.92 -0.09
C VAL A 279 -0.17 -13.57 0.33
N LEU A 280 0.77 -13.62 -0.62
CA LEU A 280 2.16 -13.23 -0.42
C LEU A 280 2.42 -11.86 -1.06
N ASP A 281 3.12 -10.99 -0.35
CA ASP A 281 3.65 -9.74 -0.94
C ASP A 281 5.03 -9.40 -0.37
N GLY A 282 5.96 -9.06 -1.23
CA GLY A 282 7.35 -8.82 -0.84
C GLY A 282 7.58 -7.54 -0.04
N THR A 283 6.64 -6.60 -0.03
CA THR A 283 6.87 -5.29 0.61
C THR A 283 5.69 -4.81 1.44
N ALA A 284 4.51 -4.69 0.84
CA ALA A 284 3.32 -4.12 1.47
C ALA A 284 2.08 -4.40 0.63
N THR A 285 0.92 -4.44 1.27
CA THR A 285 -0.38 -4.59 0.59
C THR A 285 -0.73 -3.38 -0.27
N GLY A 286 -1.47 -3.63 -1.38
CA GLY A 286 -1.97 -2.59 -2.28
C GLY A 286 -1.18 -2.40 -3.58
N GLY A 287 0.03 -2.97 -3.68
CA GLY A 287 0.87 -2.88 -4.88
C GLY A 287 1.15 -1.42 -5.29
N GLN A 288 1.25 -1.16 -6.59
CA GLN A 288 1.45 0.22 -7.11
C GLN A 288 0.23 1.13 -6.87
N ALA A 289 -0.98 0.58 -6.93
CA ALA A 289 -2.18 1.36 -6.65
C ALA A 289 -2.17 1.93 -5.23
N GLY A 290 -1.64 1.18 -4.24
CA GLY A 290 -1.52 1.61 -2.85
C GLY A 290 -0.66 2.87 -2.63
N THR A 291 0.23 3.19 -3.56
CA THR A 291 1.07 4.41 -3.49
C THR A 291 0.45 5.62 -4.20
N THR A 292 -0.68 5.44 -4.89
CA THR A 292 -1.37 6.51 -5.61
C THR A 292 -2.13 7.40 -4.62
N SER A 293 -1.87 8.69 -4.65
CA SER A 293 -2.50 9.66 -3.74
C SER A 293 -4.02 9.71 -3.90
N ARG A 294 -4.53 9.59 -5.14
CA ARG A 294 -5.97 9.63 -5.44
C ARG A 294 -6.32 8.87 -6.71
N ILE A 295 -7.28 7.97 -6.60
CA ILE A 295 -7.87 7.21 -7.70
C ILE A 295 -9.28 7.78 -7.94
N GLU A 296 -9.49 8.46 -9.06
CA GLU A 296 -10.75 9.16 -9.36
C GLU A 296 -11.70 8.38 -10.26
N ASN A 297 -11.18 7.37 -10.96
CA ASN A 297 -11.92 6.59 -11.95
C ASN A 297 -12.25 5.16 -11.51
N TYR A 298 -12.27 4.90 -10.19
CA TYR A 298 -12.74 3.64 -9.64
C TYR A 298 -14.21 3.75 -9.24
N LEU A 299 -15.03 2.82 -9.73
CA LEU A 299 -16.47 2.83 -9.55
C LEU A 299 -16.85 2.80 -8.05
N GLY A 300 -17.83 3.63 -7.65
CA GLY A 300 -18.35 3.70 -6.29
C GLY A 300 -17.75 4.82 -5.43
N PHE A 301 -16.75 5.54 -5.95
CA PHE A 301 -16.08 6.64 -5.23
C PHE A 301 -16.17 7.96 -6.02
N PRO A 302 -17.31 8.67 -5.97
CA PRO A 302 -17.54 9.87 -6.79
C PRO A 302 -16.58 11.03 -6.48
N SER A 303 -16.05 11.08 -5.27
CA SER A 303 -15.02 12.04 -4.85
C SER A 303 -13.58 11.50 -4.98
N GLY A 304 -13.41 10.30 -5.56
CA GLY A 304 -12.15 9.59 -5.54
C GLY A 304 -11.82 8.94 -4.18
N ILE A 305 -10.80 8.09 -4.17
CA ILE A 305 -10.27 7.43 -2.97
C ILE A 305 -8.75 7.36 -3.08
N SER A 306 -8.02 7.45 -1.96
CA SER A 306 -6.58 7.18 -1.99
C SER A 306 -6.32 5.68 -2.25
N GLY A 307 -5.25 5.39 -2.97
CA GLY A 307 -4.88 4.00 -3.24
C GLY A 307 -4.60 3.20 -1.96
N ALA A 308 -4.00 3.85 -0.97
CA ALA A 308 -3.73 3.27 0.32
C ALA A 308 -5.01 2.89 1.08
N GLU A 309 -6.02 3.77 1.09
CA GLU A 309 -7.31 3.48 1.71
C GLU A 309 -8.07 2.37 0.97
N LEU A 310 -8.06 2.39 -0.37
CA LEU A 310 -8.69 1.32 -1.16
C LEU A 310 -8.06 -0.03 -0.88
N ALA A 311 -6.73 -0.09 -0.80
CA ALA A 311 -5.99 -1.31 -0.48
C ALA A 311 -6.29 -1.82 0.93
N GLU A 312 -6.36 -0.93 1.93
CA GLU A 312 -6.69 -1.30 3.30
C GLU A 312 -8.11 -1.86 3.42
N ARG A 313 -9.08 -1.21 2.79
CA ARG A 313 -10.48 -1.70 2.74
C ARG A 313 -10.56 -3.08 2.10
N ALA A 314 -9.84 -3.31 0.99
CA ALA A 314 -9.80 -4.61 0.31
C ALA A 314 -9.13 -5.69 1.17
N MET A 315 -8.04 -5.36 1.87
CA MET A 315 -7.36 -6.28 2.80
C MET A 315 -8.28 -6.68 3.95
N LEU A 316 -8.95 -5.71 4.59
CA LEU A 316 -9.90 -5.98 5.67
C LEU A 316 -11.06 -6.86 5.18
N GLN A 317 -11.57 -6.59 3.98
CA GLN A 317 -12.63 -7.40 3.36
C GLN A 317 -12.17 -8.84 3.12
N ALA A 318 -10.95 -9.06 2.60
CA ALA A 318 -10.41 -10.39 2.39
C ALA A 318 -10.20 -11.13 3.72
N ARG A 319 -9.65 -10.44 4.74
CA ARG A 319 -9.48 -11.01 6.10
C ARG A 319 -10.80 -11.37 6.77
N LYS A 320 -11.86 -10.57 6.57
CA LYS A 320 -13.22 -10.89 7.04
C LYS A 320 -13.68 -12.28 6.57
N PHE A 321 -13.30 -12.69 5.36
CA PHE A 321 -13.60 -14.01 4.80
C PHE A 321 -12.54 -15.07 5.12
N GLY A 322 -11.50 -14.74 5.89
CA GLY A 322 -10.48 -15.68 6.35
C GLY A 322 -9.20 -15.74 5.50
N ALA A 323 -9.02 -14.86 4.52
CA ALA A 323 -7.76 -14.78 3.78
C ALA A 323 -6.60 -14.37 4.70
N GLN A 324 -5.46 -15.05 4.57
CA GLN A 324 -4.25 -14.78 5.34
C GLN A 324 -3.24 -14.01 4.48
N PHE A 325 -2.68 -12.93 5.03
CA PHE A 325 -1.67 -12.12 4.36
C PHE A 325 -0.32 -12.33 5.03
N VAL A 326 0.68 -12.61 4.23
CA VAL A 326 2.07 -12.75 4.67
C VAL A 326 2.88 -11.64 4.01
N VAL A 327 3.33 -10.68 4.81
CA VAL A 327 4.03 -9.47 4.37
C VAL A 327 5.06 -9.08 5.43
N PRO A 328 6.34 -8.90 5.07
CA PRO A 328 6.95 -9.10 3.77
C PRO A 328 7.19 -10.58 3.46
N ALA A 329 6.87 -11.01 2.25
CA ALA A 329 7.08 -12.38 1.78
C ALA A 329 7.34 -12.34 0.27
N GLU A 330 8.61 -12.29 -0.12
CA GLU A 330 9.00 -12.27 -1.53
C GLU A 330 9.05 -13.70 -2.09
N ALA A 331 8.26 -13.98 -3.12
CA ALA A 331 8.33 -15.21 -3.86
C ALA A 331 9.62 -15.24 -4.70
N THR A 332 10.45 -16.26 -4.50
CA THR A 332 11.77 -16.38 -5.16
C THR A 332 11.81 -17.47 -6.23
N SER A 333 10.94 -18.46 -6.16
CA SER A 333 10.79 -19.47 -7.20
C SER A 333 9.46 -20.21 -7.06
N ILE A 334 9.04 -20.89 -8.12
CA ILE A 334 7.90 -21.79 -8.15
C ILE A 334 8.27 -23.08 -8.86
N ALA A 335 7.81 -24.22 -8.33
CA ALA A 335 7.99 -25.51 -8.95
C ALA A 335 6.71 -26.36 -8.79
N ARG A 336 6.51 -27.33 -9.66
CA ARG A 336 5.45 -28.33 -9.52
C ARG A 336 6.01 -29.60 -8.88
N VAL A 337 5.48 -29.98 -7.71
CA VAL A 337 5.91 -31.15 -6.94
C VAL A 337 4.66 -31.92 -6.55
N ASP A 338 4.62 -33.22 -6.85
CA ASP A 338 3.51 -34.13 -6.51
C ASP A 338 2.12 -33.62 -6.93
N GLY A 339 2.05 -32.99 -8.09
CA GLY A 339 0.80 -32.43 -8.63
C GLY A 339 0.36 -31.07 -8.07
N GLN A 340 1.07 -30.58 -7.06
CA GLN A 340 0.84 -29.24 -6.47
C GLN A 340 1.95 -28.26 -6.87
N TYR A 341 1.69 -26.97 -6.68
CA TYR A 341 2.68 -25.92 -6.86
C TYR A 341 3.30 -25.55 -5.51
N THR A 342 4.62 -25.54 -5.47
CA THR A 342 5.41 -25.10 -4.31
C THR A 342 6.08 -23.76 -4.66
N VAL A 343 5.71 -22.71 -3.96
CA VAL A 343 6.31 -21.37 -4.08
C VAL A 343 7.27 -21.16 -2.91
N ARG A 344 8.54 -20.89 -3.21
CA ARG A 344 9.54 -20.52 -2.19
C ARG A 344 9.40 -19.06 -1.83
N VAL A 345 9.52 -18.77 -0.53
CA VAL A 345 9.43 -17.42 0.06
C VAL A 345 10.73 -17.15 0.82
N GLY A 346 11.52 -16.20 0.34
CA GLY A 346 12.86 -16.02 0.87
C GLY A 346 13.71 -17.29 0.75
N ASP A 347 14.57 -17.54 1.74
CA ASP A 347 15.56 -18.63 1.66
C ASP A 347 15.07 -19.98 2.24
N GLU A 348 14.20 -19.95 3.25
CA GLU A 348 13.91 -21.16 4.06
C GLU A 348 12.44 -21.60 4.05
N THR A 349 11.52 -20.78 3.56
CA THR A 349 10.08 -21.06 3.66
C THR A 349 9.47 -21.38 2.30
N SER A 350 8.48 -22.27 2.28
CA SER A 350 7.70 -22.53 1.08
C SER A 350 6.21 -22.71 1.41
N VAL A 351 5.36 -22.37 0.44
CA VAL A 351 3.91 -22.58 0.51
C VAL A 351 3.48 -23.44 -0.66
N THR A 352 2.66 -24.45 -0.38
CA THR A 352 2.13 -25.36 -1.40
C THR A 352 0.64 -25.11 -1.63
N ALA A 353 0.22 -25.15 -2.90
CA ALA A 353 -1.17 -25.02 -3.29
C ALA A 353 -1.46 -25.76 -4.60
N PRO A 354 -2.67 -26.32 -4.76
CA PRO A 354 -3.10 -26.87 -6.05
C PRO A 354 -3.35 -25.77 -7.09
N MET A 355 -3.63 -24.53 -6.64
CA MET A 355 -3.90 -23.39 -7.51
C MET A 355 -3.09 -22.16 -7.09
N VAL A 356 -2.56 -21.45 -8.10
CA VAL A 356 -1.78 -20.23 -7.90
C VAL A 356 -2.32 -19.10 -8.78
N VAL A 357 -2.55 -17.93 -8.20
CA VAL A 357 -2.83 -16.70 -8.92
C VAL A 357 -1.61 -15.79 -8.86
N ILE A 358 -1.00 -15.54 -10.01
CA ILE A 358 0.13 -14.64 -10.17
C ILE A 358 -0.42 -13.23 -10.41
N ALA A 359 -0.27 -12.35 -9.41
CA ALA A 359 -0.74 -10.97 -9.41
C ALA A 359 0.39 -9.98 -9.07
N THR A 360 1.64 -10.35 -9.39
CA THR A 360 2.86 -9.61 -9.03
C THR A 360 3.01 -8.26 -9.71
N GLY A 361 2.17 -7.99 -10.72
CA GLY A 361 2.12 -6.71 -11.40
C GLY A 361 3.33 -6.44 -12.30
N ALA A 362 3.52 -5.18 -12.62
CA ALA A 362 4.65 -4.70 -13.42
C ALA A 362 5.15 -3.37 -12.83
N ARG A 363 6.43 -3.08 -12.98
CA ARG A 363 7.05 -1.84 -12.51
C ARG A 363 7.32 -0.92 -13.68
N TYR A 364 7.07 0.37 -13.54
CA TYR A 364 7.51 1.34 -14.52
C TYR A 364 9.03 1.32 -14.64
N ARG A 365 9.52 1.32 -15.87
CA ARG A 365 10.94 1.49 -16.11
C ARG A 365 11.33 2.91 -15.74
N ARG A 366 12.40 3.03 -14.97
CA ARG A 366 12.95 4.30 -14.52
C ARG A 366 14.03 4.78 -15.47
N LEU A 367 14.21 6.09 -15.54
CA LEU A 367 15.37 6.67 -16.16
C LEU A 367 16.55 6.54 -15.19
N GLU A 368 17.68 6.05 -15.68
CA GLU A 368 18.92 5.94 -14.92
C GLU A 368 19.69 7.26 -14.99
N VAL A 369 19.16 8.31 -14.36
CA VAL A 369 19.76 9.65 -14.34
C VAL A 369 19.90 10.14 -12.90
N PRO A 370 20.90 11.01 -12.61
CA PRO A 370 21.09 11.58 -11.29
C PRO A 370 19.82 12.30 -10.78
N ARG A 371 19.59 12.21 -9.46
CA ARG A 371 18.46 12.84 -8.75
C ARG A 371 17.06 12.36 -9.17
N MET A 372 16.94 11.28 -9.93
CA MET A 372 15.65 10.74 -10.34
C MET A 372 14.72 10.44 -9.14
N GLU A 373 15.23 9.73 -8.12
CA GLU A 373 14.48 9.40 -6.91
C GLU A 373 13.98 10.62 -6.13
N TYR A 374 14.74 11.71 -6.17
CA TYR A 374 14.36 12.94 -5.50
C TYR A 374 13.12 13.57 -6.16
N PHE A 375 13.11 13.65 -7.49
CA PHE A 375 12.04 14.27 -8.24
C PHE A 375 10.83 13.36 -8.48
N GLU A 376 10.97 12.02 -8.36
CA GLU A 376 9.84 11.08 -8.51
C GLU A 376 8.66 11.37 -7.57
N LYS A 377 8.91 12.00 -6.42
CA LYS A 377 7.85 12.31 -5.44
C LYS A 377 7.18 13.67 -5.69
N VAL A 378 7.75 14.50 -6.55
CA VAL A 378 7.36 15.92 -6.67
C VAL A 378 7.02 16.33 -8.10
N SER A 379 7.80 15.89 -9.08
CA SER A 379 7.73 16.42 -10.45
C SER A 379 7.90 15.36 -11.54
N VAL A 380 8.08 14.08 -11.19
CA VAL A 380 8.21 12.98 -12.17
C VAL A 380 6.98 12.08 -12.08
N TYR A 381 6.35 11.84 -13.23
CA TYR A 381 5.10 11.11 -13.35
C TYR A 381 5.22 9.98 -14.38
N TYR A 382 4.53 8.87 -14.13
CA TYR A 382 4.44 7.70 -15.03
C TYR A 382 3.07 7.53 -15.67
N ALA A 383 2.17 8.49 -15.42
CA ALA A 383 0.84 8.58 -16.04
C ALA A 383 0.52 10.05 -16.34
N ALA A 384 -0.33 10.30 -17.33
CA ALA A 384 -0.85 11.62 -17.61
C ALA A 384 -2.37 11.59 -17.44
N SER A 385 -2.85 11.93 -16.27
CA SER A 385 -4.27 12.07 -15.95
C SER A 385 -4.65 13.55 -15.76
N GLN A 386 -5.93 13.81 -15.51
CA GLN A 386 -6.42 15.16 -15.25
C GLN A 386 -5.75 15.79 -14.00
N ALA A 387 -5.39 14.97 -13.01
CA ALA A 387 -4.74 15.43 -11.80
C ALA A 387 -3.33 15.98 -12.09
N GLU A 388 -2.49 15.19 -12.78
CA GLU A 388 -1.14 15.63 -13.17
C GLU A 388 -1.20 16.82 -14.15
N ALA A 389 -2.17 16.85 -15.06
CA ALA A 389 -2.33 17.96 -16.00
C ALA A 389 -2.68 19.28 -15.29
N GLN A 390 -3.43 19.23 -14.18
CA GLN A 390 -3.71 20.43 -13.37
C GLN A 390 -2.46 20.93 -12.63
N LEU A 391 -1.60 20.03 -12.14
CA LEU A 391 -0.34 20.40 -11.48
C LEU A 391 0.65 21.11 -12.42
N CYS A 392 0.57 20.83 -13.73
CA CYS A 392 1.47 21.42 -14.73
C CYS A 392 0.77 22.47 -15.61
N ARG A 393 -0.36 22.99 -15.17
CA ARG A 393 -1.14 23.95 -15.99
C ARG A 393 -0.37 25.24 -16.23
N GLY A 394 -0.22 25.58 -17.53
CA GLY A 394 0.53 26.76 -17.93
C GLY A 394 2.04 26.66 -17.83
N GLU A 395 2.57 25.48 -17.47
CA GLU A 395 3.99 25.24 -17.26
C GLU A 395 4.62 24.44 -18.40
N PRO A 396 5.94 24.52 -18.62
CA PRO A 396 6.62 23.64 -19.56
C PRO A 396 6.77 22.24 -19.01
N VAL A 397 6.44 21.23 -19.82
CA VAL A 397 6.57 19.81 -19.46
C VAL A 397 7.42 19.06 -20.48
N VAL A 398 8.13 18.03 -19.99
CA VAL A 398 8.90 17.11 -20.82
C VAL A 398 8.30 15.72 -20.73
N ILE A 399 8.15 15.05 -21.86
CA ILE A 399 7.70 13.66 -21.98
C ILE A 399 8.85 12.84 -22.55
N VAL A 400 9.18 11.71 -21.95
CA VAL A 400 10.18 10.78 -22.46
C VAL A 400 9.52 9.49 -22.92
N GLY A 401 9.75 9.13 -24.16
CA GLY A 401 9.25 7.89 -24.78
C GLY A 401 8.78 8.09 -26.21
N GLY A 402 8.89 7.04 -27.03
CA GLY A 402 8.52 7.04 -28.45
C GLY A 402 7.26 6.24 -28.81
N GLY A 403 6.58 5.63 -27.82
CA GLY A 403 5.40 4.78 -28.07
C GLY A 403 4.06 5.51 -27.99
N ASN A 404 2.97 4.77 -28.22
CA ASN A 404 1.60 5.29 -28.19
C ASN A 404 1.24 6.02 -26.89
N SER A 405 1.70 5.52 -25.73
CA SER A 405 1.42 6.15 -24.44
C SER A 405 2.02 7.55 -24.35
N ALA A 406 3.25 7.74 -24.84
CA ALA A 406 3.90 9.04 -24.88
C ALA A 406 3.19 10.00 -25.84
N GLY A 407 2.77 9.52 -27.03
CA GLY A 407 2.00 10.31 -27.99
C GLY A 407 0.64 10.74 -27.44
N GLN A 408 -0.10 9.84 -26.80
CA GLN A 408 -1.39 10.16 -26.16
C GLN A 408 -1.21 11.19 -25.03
N ALA A 409 -0.16 11.02 -24.20
CA ALA A 409 0.17 11.98 -23.16
C ALA A 409 0.52 13.35 -23.75
N ALA A 410 1.30 13.42 -24.84
CA ALA A 410 1.64 14.66 -25.50
C ALA A 410 0.41 15.41 -26.00
N VAL A 411 -0.52 14.71 -26.67
CA VAL A 411 -1.79 15.27 -27.15
C VAL A 411 -2.66 15.77 -26.00
N PHE A 412 -2.71 15.02 -24.92
CA PHE A 412 -3.51 15.36 -23.74
C PHE A 412 -2.92 16.56 -23.00
N LEU A 413 -1.63 16.51 -22.64
CA LEU A 413 -0.96 17.55 -21.87
C LEU A 413 -0.81 18.87 -22.63
N ALA A 414 -0.73 18.83 -23.96
CA ALA A 414 -0.67 20.03 -24.79
C ALA A 414 -1.88 20.96 -24.64
N ARG A 415 -3.02 20.46 -24.15
CA ARG A 415 -4.21 21.26 -23.85
C ARG A 415 -4.11 22.04 -22.54
N HIS A 416 -3.15 21.69 -21.68
CA HIS A 416 -3.01 22.22 -20.32
C HIS A 416 -1.67 22.93 -20.11
N ALA A 417 -0.59 22.37 -20.63
CA ALA A 417 0.77 22.88 -20.50
C ALA A 417 1.06 24.04 -21.46
N ALA A 418 1.94 24.94 -21.05
CA ALA A 418 2.41 26.02 -21.94
C ALA A 418 3.21 25.46 -23.12
N ARG A 419 4.02 24.45 -22.88
CA ARG A 419 4.84 23.75 -23.87
C ARG A 419 5.00 22.29 -23.49
N VAL A 420 4.92 21.40 -24.45
CA VAL A 420 5.25 19.98 -24.30
C VAL A 420 6.48 19.68 -25.15
N THR A 421 7.53 19.14 -24.55
CA THR A 421 8.70 18.63 -25.30
C THR A 421 8.70 17.10 -25.20
N LEU A 422 8.54 16.43 -26.36
CA LEU A 422 8.59 14.97 -26.47
C LEU A 422 10.03 14.55 -26.82
N VAL A 423 10.72 13.91 -25.88
CA VAL A 423 12.08 13.42 -26.01
C VAL A 423 12.05 11.94 -26.39
N VAL A 424 12.62 11.62 -27.55
CA VAL A 424 12.53 10.31 -28.18
C VAL A 424 13.93 9.86 -28.57
N ARG A 425 14.35 8.70 -28.09
CA ARG A 425 15.71 8.16 -28.36
C ARG A 425 15.82 7.57 -29.78
N GLU A 426 14.71 7.25 -30.40
CA GLU A 426 14.60 6.70 -31.74
C GLU A 426 14.78 7.80 -32.81
N ARG A 427 15.03 7.35 -34.05
CA ARG A 427 15.23 8.25 -35.22
C ARG A 427 13.93 8.75 -35.84
N ASP A 428 12.85 8.03 -35.58
CA ASP A 428 11.51 8.30 -36.13
C ASP A 428 10.45 7.98 -35.11
N LEU A 429 9.45 8.83 -34.96
CA LEU A 429 8.28 8.58 -34.13
C LEU A 429 7.47 7.36 -34.57
N GLY A 430 7.41 7.10 -35.89
CA GLY A 430 6.64 5.99 -36.46
C GLY A 430 7.19 4.60 -36.15
N GLU A 431 8.36 4.50 -35.53
CA GLU A 431 8.96 3.20 -35.18
C GLU A 431 8.09 2.45 -34.13
N TYR A 432 7.56 3.16 -33.12
CA TYR A 432 6.74 2.57 -32.04
C TYR A 432 5.41 3.30 -31.81
N MET A 433 5.11 4.36 -32.54
CA MET A 433 3.89 5.14 -32.42
C MET A 433 2.99 4.96 -33.65
N SER A 434 1.70 4.76 -33.43
CA SER A 434 0.71 4.63 -34.50
C SER A 434 0.68 5.87 -35.39
N ARG A 435 0.57 5.70 -36.70
CA ARG A 435 0.61 6.76 -37.70
C ARG A 435 -0.34 7.93 -37.38
N TYR A 436 -1.57 7.64 -36.96
CA TYR A 436 -2.54 8.69 -36.65
C TYR A 436 -2.09 9.56 -35.46
N LEU A 437 -1.40 8.97 -34.48
CA LEU A 437 -0.86 9.68 -33.31
C LEU A 437 0.35 10.53 -33.68
N VAL A 438 1.24 10.02 -34.54
CA VAL A 438 2.36 10.78 -35.12
C VAL A 438 1.84 12.02 -35.82
N ASP A 439 0.86 11.85 -36.71
CA ASP A 439 0.24 12.95 -37.48
C ASP A 439 -0.43 13.97 -36.52
N GLN A 440 -1.03 13.51 -35.42
CA GLN A 440 -1.67 14.38 -34.43
C GLN A 440 -0.64 15.17 -33.63
N VAL A 441 0.40 14.50 -33.09
CA VAL A 441 1.47 15.13 -32.32
C VAL A 441 2.18 16.22 -33.13
N LEU A 442 2.52 15.95 -34.38
CA LEU A 442 3.24 16.88 -35.25
C LEU A 442 2.41 18.12 -35.65
N ARG A 443 1.08 18.06 -35.55
CA ARG A 443 0.18 19.20 -35.85
C ARG A 443 -0.06 20.14 -34.68
N ILE A 444 0.30 19.75 -33.45
CA ILE A 444 0.02 20.55 -32.26
C ILE A 444 1.11 21.62 -32.10
N PRO A 445 0.76 22.93 -32.13
CA PRO A 445 1.76 24.01 -32.19
C PRO A 445 2.69 24.12 -30.99
N ASN A 446 2.21 23.75 -29.79
CA ASN A 446 2.98 23.81 -28.56
C ASN A 446 3.66 22.48 -28.18
N VAL A 447 3.67 21.50 -29.10
CA VAL A 447 4.43 20.26 -28.97
C VAL A 447 5.71 20.34 -29.81
N ARG A 448 6.85 20.18 -29.16
CA ARG A 448 8.16 20.04 -29.80
C ARG A 448 8.65 18.61 -29.69
N VAL A 449 9.03 17.98 -30.81
CA VAL A 449 9.61 16.64 -30.85
C VAL A 449 11.13 16.73 -30.96
N MET A 450 11.86 16.01 -30.13
CA MET A 450 13.30 15.87 -30.15
C MET A 450 13.65 14.39 -30.36
N LEU A 451 14.00 14.03 -31.58
CA LEU A 451 14.43 12.68 -31.97
C LEU A 451 15.92 12.46 -31.64
N ASN A 452 16.35 11.20 -31.58
CA ASN A 452 17.70 10.78 -31.22
C ASN A 452 18.19 11.39 -29.88
N THR A 453 17.27 11.70 -28.96
CA THR A 453 17.59 12.50 -27.78
C THR A 453 17.30 11.71 -26.51
N GLU A 454 18.19 11.80 -25.53
CA GLU A 454 18.07 11.17 -24.23
C GLU A 454 18.19 12.20 -23.10
N VAL A 455 17.49 11.95 -21.98
CA VAL A 455 17.66 12.71 -20.73
C VAL A 455 18.95 12.28 -20.05
N ARG A 456 19.73 13.25 -19.55
CA ARG A 456 21.00 13.02 -18.86
C ARG A 456 21.00 13.49 -17.41
N GLU A 457 20.28 14.57 -17.09
CA GLU A 457 20.30 15.16 -15.76
C GLU A 457 18.99 15.89 -15.45
N LEU A 458 18.58 15.88 -14.19
CA LEU A 458 17.46 16.61 -13.65
C LEU A 458 17.96 17.68 -12.67
N SER A 459 17.48 18.91 -12.79
CA SER A 459 17.91 20.05 -11.99
C SER A 459 16.73 20.80 -11.39
N GLY A 460 16.93 21.37 -10.20
CA GLY A 460 15.95 22.12 -9.41
C GLY A 460 16.18 21.89 -7.92
N ASP A 461 15.60 22.72 -7.08
CA ASP A 461 15.71 22.59 -5.61
C ASP A 461 14.53 21.81 -5.04
N GLU A 462 13.42 22.45 -4.69
CA GLU A 462 12.23 21.77 -4.13
C GLU A 462 11.42 21.04 -5.20
N ALA A 463 11.46 21.50 -6.45
CA ALA A 463 10.77 20.91 -7.59
C ALA A 463 11.68 20.91 -8.82
N LEU A 464 11.29 20.18 -9.86
CA LEU A 464 12.00 20.19 -11.12
C LEU A 464 11.92 21.56 -11.80
N GLU A 465 13.06 22.07 -12.29
CA GLU A 465 13.16 23.34 -12.98
C GLU A 465 13.72 23.18 -14.38
N ALA A 466 14.65 22.23 -14.55
CA ALA A 466 15.27 21.99 -15.84
C ALA A 466 15.70 20.53 -16.01
N ILE A 467 15.83 20.14 -17.28
CA ILE A 467 16.27 18.81 -17.71
C ILE A 467 17.39 18.99 -18.76
N ALA A 468 18.56 18.41 -18.51
CA ALA A 468 19.60 18.32 -19.50
C ALA A 468 19.35 17.12 -20.41
N VAL A 469 19.32 17.35 -21.73
CA VAL A 469 19.16 16.33 -22.75
C VAL A 469 20.37 16.32 -23.68
N GLU A 470 20.63 15.18 -24.32
CA GLU A 470 21.75 14.97 -25.22
C GLU A 470 21.29 14.31 -26.53
N ASP A 471 21.64 14.89 -27.66
CA ASP A 471 21.49 14.25 -28.97
C ASP A 471 22.48 13.10 -29.09
N ARG A 472 21.99 11.87 -29.22
CA ARG A 472 22.81 10.63 -29.29
C ARG A 472 23.73 10.56 -30.51
N ARG A 473 23.39 11.28 -31.55
CA ARG A 473 24.13 11.26 -32.82
C ARG A 473 25.28 12.28 -32.81
N THR A 474 25.08 13.47 -32.20
CA THR A 474 26.05 14.56 -32.20
C THR A 474 26.80 14.72 -30.88
N GLY A 475 26.22 14.21 -29.78
CA GLY A 475 26.70 14.45 -28.42
C GLY A 475 26.37 15.86 -27.90
N GLU A 476 25.61 16.64 -28.67
CA GLU A 476 25.23 18.01 -28.27
C GLU A 476 24.26 17.96 -27.08
N ARG A 477 24.54 18.78 -26.05
CA ARG A 477 23.72 18.91 -24.87
C ARG A 477 22.89 20.18 -24.91
N GLN A 478 21.63 20.06 -24.50
CA GLN A 478 20.71 21.18 -24.35
C GLN A 478 20.01 21.10 -23.00
N VAL A 479 19.79 22.26 -22.36
CA VAL A 479 19.00 22.37 -21.14
C VAL A 479 17.58 22.84 -21.51
N LEU A 480 16.58 22.09 -21.07
CA LEU A 480 15.15 22.36 -21.26
C LEU A 480 14.54 22.83 -19.96
N ALA A 481 13.84 23.93 -19.94
CA ALA A 481 13.00 24.31 -18.81
C ALA A 481 11.85 23.29 -18.67
N ALA A 482 11.62 22.77 -17.47
CA ALA A 482 10.59 21.76 -17.20
C ALA A 482 10.15 21.80 -15.75
N ARG A 483 8.84 21.93 -15.52
CA ARG A 483 8.24 21.81 -14.17
C ARG A 483 7.78 20.37 -13.89
N ALA A 484 7.62 19.56 -14.93
CA ALA A 484 7.25 18.17 -14.80
C ALA A 484 7.91 17.31 -15.88
N LEU A 485 8.25 16.09 -15.52
CA LEU A 485 8.77 15.04 -16.38
C LEU A 485 7.80 13.86 -16.40
N PHE A 486 7.33 13.49 -17.58
CA PHE A 486 6.48 12.31 -17.77
C PHE A 486 7.28 11.21 -18.43
N VAL A 487 7.35 10.03 -17.80
CA VAL A 487 8.21 8.92 -18.24
C VAL A 487 7.36 7.78 -18.80
N PHE A 488 7.41 7.58 -20.13
CA PHE A 488 6.67 6.55 -20.86
C PHE A 488 7.62 5.63 -21.63
N ILE A 489 8.63 5.08 -20.93
CA ILE A 489 9.63 4.17 -21.50
C ILE A 489 9.30 2.69 -21.29
N GLY A 490 8.03 2.40 -20.98
CA GLY A 490 7.51 1.06 -20.79
C GLY A 490 7.49 0.59 -19.35
N MET A 491 7.06 -0.65 -19.20
CA MET A 491 6.97 -1.36 -17.92
C MET A 491 7.75 -2.67 -18.00
N ALA A 492 8.23 -3.15 -16.87
CA ALA A 492 8.84 -4.47 -16.72
C ALA A 492 7.95 -5.31 -15.81
N PRO A 493 7.45 -6.47 -16.25
CA PRO A 493 6.64 -7.35 -15.42
C PRO A 493 7.50 -7.99 -14.33
N CYS A 494 6.89 -8.26 -13.17
CA CYS A 494 7.56 -8.90 -12.04
C CYS A 494 7.49 -10.43 -12.17
N THR A 495 8.22 -11.00 -13.12
CA THR A 495 8.18 -12.41 -13.54
C THR A 495 9.49 -13.17 -13.34
N SER A 496 10.58 -12.51 -12.92
CA SER A 496 11.91 -13.12 -12.82
C SER A 496 11.99 -14.35 -11.90
N TRP A 497 11.08 -14.47 -10.93
CA TRP A 497 11.01 -15.58 -9.99
C TRP A 497 10.33 -16.85 -10.56
N LEU A 498 9.68 -16.72 -11.72
CA LEU A 498 8.91 -17.81 -12.33
C LEU A 498 9.79 -18.83 -13.07
N GLY A 499 11.02 -18.46 -13.46
CA GLY A 499 11.81 -19.29 -14.37
C GLY A 499 11.05 -19.53 -15.68
N ASP A 500 11.11 -20.76 -16.15
CA ASP A 500 10.48 -21.18 -17.41
C ASP A 500 9.15 -21.93 -17.19
N ILE A 501 8.56 -21.83 -15.97
CA ILE A 501 7.35 -22.60 -15.65
C ILE A 501 6.12 -22.12 -16.43
N VAL A 502 6.06 -20.86 -16.84
CA VAL A 502 4.97 -20.28 -17.64
C VAL A 502 5.50 -19.53 -18.85
N ASP A 503 4.74 -19.55 -19.93
CA ASP A 503 5.09 -18.84 -21.16
C ASP A 503 4.95 -17.32 -20.98
N VAL A 504 5.96 -16.58 -21.44
CA VAL A 504 5.97 -15.11 -21.44
C VAL A 504 6.11 -14.57 -22.87
N ASP A 505 5.74 -13.33 -23.08
CA ASP A 505 6.00 -12.63 -24.34
C ASP A 505 7.44 -12.08 -24.40
N ASP A 506 7.81 -11.46 -25.51
CA ASP A 506 9.15 -10.88 -25.73
C ASP A 506 9.51 -9.75 -24.73
N TYR A 507 8.53 -9.23 -24.00
CA TYR A 507 8.70 -8.21 -22.96
C TYR A 507 8.68 -8.79 -21.55
N GLY A 508 8.46 -10.12 -21.40
CA GLY A 508 8.42 -10.84 -20.14
C GLY A 508 7.04 -10.89 -19.49
N PHE A 509 5.96 -10.38 -20.13
CA PHE A 509 4.59 -10.50 -19.61
C PHE A 509 4.04 -11.90 -19.80
N ILE A 510 3.29 -12.41 -18.80
CA ILE A 510 2.73 -13.76 -18.83
C ILE A 510 1.63 -13.87 -19.90
N ARG A 511 1.75 -14.85 -20.78
CA ARG A 511 0.73 -15.20 -21.77
C ARG A 511 -0.38 -16.01 -21.10
N THR A 512 -1.65 -15.75 -21.45
CA THR A 512 -2.81 -16.44 -20.90
C THR A 512 -3.82 -16.79 -22.01
N GLY A 513 -4.66 -17.78 -21.73
CA GLY A 513 -5.70 -18.21 -22.67
C GLY A 513 -5.12 -18.71 -23.99
N ASN A 514 -5.79 -18.45 -25.08
CA ASN A 514 -5.39 -18.88 -26.42
C ASN A 514 -4.07 -18.25 -26.92
N HIS A 515 -3.59 -17.19 -26.28
CA HIS A 515 -2.31 -16.54 -26.61
C HIS A 515 -1.10 -17.20 -25.91
N ALA A 516 -1.33 -18.19 -25.05
CA ALA A 516 -0.28 -18.93 -24.33
C ALA A 516 0.25 -20.12 -25.16
N PHE A 517 0.03 -20.16 -26.46
CA PHE A 517 0.64 -21.19 -27.31
C PHE A 517 2.03 -20.74 -27.76
N SER A 518 3.06 -21.38 -27.23
CA SER A 518 4.24 -21.75 -28.02
C SER A 518 3.89 -23.02 -28.80
N ASP A 519 4.55 -23.29 -29.93
CA ASP A 519 4.40 -24.49 -30.75
C ASP A 519 4.70 -25.83 -30.01
N ALA A 520 4.88 -25.80 -28.71
CA ALA A 520 5.38 -26.87 -27.84
C ALA A 520 4.29 -27.83 -27.32
N GLY A 521 3.08 -27.81 -27.85
CA GLY A 521 2.07 -28.83 -27.52
C GLY A 521 1.41 -28.68 -26.13
N VAL A 522 0.56 -29.64 -25.78
CA VAL A 522 -0.12 -29.71 -24.47
C VAL A 522 0.91 -30.01 -23.38
N PRO A 523 0.95 -29.27 -22.25
CA PRO A 523 1.91 -29.52 -21.17
C PRO A 523 1.80 -30.94 -20.61
N ALA A 524 2.94 -31.52 -20.20
CA ALA A 524 2.96 -32.81 -19.52
C ALA A 524 2.09 -32.77 -18.26
N GLY A 525 1.05 -33.63 -18.21
CA GLY A 525 0.08 -33.72 -17.11
C GLY A 525 -1.23 -32.93 -17.31
N ALA A 526 -1.46 -32.34 -18.50
CA ALA A 526 -2.80 -31.92 -18.89
C ALA A 526 -3.61 -33.16 -19.33
N GLU A 527 -4.80 -33.34 -18.75
CA GLU A 527 -5.70 -34.42 -19.15
C GLU A 527 -6.19 -34.22 -20.60
N ASN A 528 -6.47 -35.29 -21.29
CA ASN A 528 -7.03 -35.27 -22.65
C ASN A 528 -8.32 -34.44 -22.65
N GLY A 529 -8.34 -33.34 -23.42
CA GLY A 529 -9.50 -32.45 -23.51
C GLY A 529 -9.38 -31.13 -22.69
N TRP A 530 -8.26 -30.89 -21.99
CA TRP A 530 -8.06 -29.61 -21.29
C TRP A 530 -8.11 -28.42 -22.24
N GLN A 531 -9.09 -27.54 -22.01
CA GLN A 531 -9.18 -26.22 -22.66
C GLN A 531 -8.72 -25.16 -21.67
N ARG A 532 -7.78 -24.32 -22.09
CA ARG A 532 -7.30 -23.20 -21.31
C ARG A 532 -8.39 -22.15 -21.14
N SER A 533 -8.60 -21.72 -19.91
CA SER A 533 -9.46 -20.60 -19.64
C SER A 533 -8.74 -19.27 -19.92
N MET A 534 -9.49 -18.18 -20.09
CA MET A 534 -8.99 -16.87 -20.56
C MET A 534 -7.80 -16.33 -19.74
N LEU A 535 -7.75 -16.58 -18.42
CA LEU A 535 -6.70 -16.07 -17.52
C LEU A 535 -5.71 -17.16 -17.08
N GLU A 536 -5.90 -18.40 -17.55
CA GLU A 536 -4.99 -19.51 -17.22
C GLU A 536 -3.73 -19.43 -18.09
N THR A 537 -2.59 -19.70 -17.48
CA THR A 537 -1.27 -19.66 -18.13
C THR A 537 -1.01 -20.94 -18.96
N SER A 538 0.21 -21.13 -19.43
CA SER A 538 0.65 -22.41 -20.06
C SER A 538 0.63 -23.59 -19.08
N GLN A 539 0.50 -23.35 -17.77
CA GLN A 539 0.42 -24.39 -16.73
C GLN A 539 -0.99 -24.50 -16.16
N PRO A 540 -1.56 -25.72 -16.12
CA PRO A 540 -2.88 -25.98 -15.55
C PRO A 540 -2.93 -25.60 -14.06
N GLY A 541 -3.91 -24.75 -13.66
CA GLY A 541 -4.07 -24.30 -12.27
C GLY A 541 -3.21 -23.09 -11.88
N ILE A 542 -2.40 -22.56 -12.80
CA ILE A 542 -1.76 -21.26 -12.62
C ILE A 542 -2.48 -20.20 -13.45
N PHE A 543 -2.99 -19.17 -12.79
CA PHE A 543 -3.65 -18.03 -13.41
C PHE A 543 -2.77 -16.78 -13.30
N ALA A 544 -2.81 -15.91 -14.29
CA ALA A 544 -2.14 -14.60 -14.23
C ALA A 544 -3.15 -13.47 -14.42
N VAL A 545 -3.07 -12.45 -13.54
CA VAL A 545 -4.04 -11.36 -13.47
C VAL A 545 -3.38 -10.01 -13.25
N GLY A 546 -4.02 -8.95 -13.76
CA GLY A 546 -3.52 -7.58 -13.64
C GLY A 546 -2.31 -7.29 -14.51
N ASP A 547 -1.48 -6.38 -14.09
CA ASP A 547 -0.44 -5.78 -14.91
C ASP A 547 0.70 -6.72 -15.32
N VAL A 548 0.85 -7.87 -14.66
CA VAL A 548 1.83 -8.91 -15.02
C VAL A 548 1.45 -9.66 -16.27
N ARG A 549 0.15 -9.64 -16.65
CA ARG A 549 -0.40 -10.38 -17.79
C ARG A 549 -0.23 -9.61 -19.10
N ALA A 550 0.14 -10.31 -20.16
CA ALA A 550 0.16 -9.78 -21.52
C ALA A 550 -1.24 -9.32 -21.95
N GLY A 551 -1.34 -8.14 -22.53
CA GLY A 551 -2.60 -7.56 -22.99
C GLY A 551 -3.55 -7.06 -21.90
N SER A 552 -3.13 -6.98 -20.62
CA SER A 552 -3.96 -6.40 -19.54
C SER A 552 -4.16 -4.89 -19.72
N ALA A 553 -5.29 -4.36 -19.25
CA ALA A 553 -5.67 -2.96 -19.45
C ALA A 553 -4.86 -1.95 -18.61
N LYS A 554 -3.97 -2.39 -17.71
CA LYS A 554 -3.17 -1.55 -16.81
C LYS A 554 -4.02 -0.49 -16.09
N ARG A 555 -5.13 -0.89 -15.50
CA ARG A 555 -6.08 -0.08 -14.73
C ARG A 555 -6.54 -0.83 -13.48
N VAL A 556 -6.78 -0.11 -12.39
CA VAL A 556 -7.24 -0.70 -11.10
C VAL A 556 -8.52 -1.52 -11.31
N ALA A 557 -9.52 -0.96 -11.98
CA ALA A 557 -10.79 -1.66 -12.25
C ALA A 557 -10.61 -2.93 -13.11
N GLY A 558 -9.73 -2.87 -14.13
CA GLY A 558 -9.38 -4.03 -14.95
C GLY A 558 -8.71 -5.13 -14.14
N ALA A 559 -7.74 -4.76 -13.30
CA ALA A 559 -7.04 -5.68 -12.43
C ALA A 559 -7.97 -6.37 -11.42
N VAL A 560 -8.90 -5.60 -10.81
CA VAL A 560 -9.94 -6.13 -9.90
C VAL A 560 -10.86 -7.11 -10.64
N GLY A 561 -11.31 -6.77 -11.85
CA GLY A 561 -12.16 -7.64 -12.66
C GLY A 561 -11.47 -8.96 -13.05
N GLU A 562 -10.18 -8.89 -13.43
CA GLU A 562 -9.39 -10.09 -13.74
C GLU A 562 -9.19 -10.98 -12.50
N GLY A 563 -8.92 -10.39 -11.32
CA GLY A 563 -8.79 -11.14 -10.07
C GLY A 563 -10.05 -11.92 -9.70
N ALA A 564 -11.22 -11.28 -9.78
CA ALA A 564 -12.50 -11.91 -9.54
C ALA A 564 -12.79 -13.04 -10.55
N MET A 565 -12.55 -12.77 -11.84
CA MET A 565 -12.76 -13.75 -12.91
C MET A 565 -11.86 -14.97 -12.79
N ALA A 566 -10.60 -14.80 -12.37
CA ALA A 566 -9.67 -15.91 -12.19
C ALA A 566 -10.20 -16.93 -11.16
N ILE A 567 -10.83 -16.45 -10.09
CA ILE A 567 -11.41 -17.34 -9.06
C ILE A 567 -12.57 -18.14 -9.62
N ARG A 568 -13.47 -17.50 -10.38
CA ARG A 568 -14.54 -18.23 -11.06
C ARG A 568 -14.00 -19.33 -11.97
N LEU A 569 -13.00 -19.02 -12.79
CA LEU A 569 -12.37 -19.97 -13.71
C LEU A 569 -11.63 -21.09 -12.96
N ALA A 570 -11.02 -20.79 -11.81
CA ALA A 570 -10.41 -21.77 -10.92
C ALA A 570 -11.46 -22.76 -10.35
N PHE A 571 -12.62 -22.28 -9.94
CA PHE A 571 -13.73 -23.15 -9.49
C PHE A 571 -14.30 -24.02 -10.59
N GLU A 572 -14.43 -23.52 -11.81
CA GLU A 572 -14.87 -24.33 -12.97
C GLU A 572 -13.92 -25.52 -13.21
N ARG A 573 -12.62 -25.30 -12.95
CA ARG A 573 -11.60 -26.35 -13.06
C ARG A 573 -11.66 -27.38 -11.92
N MET A 574 -12.04 -26.99 -10.70
CA MET A 574 -12.13 -27.90 -9.54
C MET A 574 -13.37 -28.81 -9.59
N ARG A 575 -14.40 -28.47 -10.36
CA ARG A 575 -15.56 -29.34 -10.52
C ARG A 575 -15.17 -30.56 -11.34
N PRO A 576 -15.33 -31.79 -10.80
CA PRO A 576 -15.16 -32.96 -11.63
C PRO A 576 -16.22 -32.92 -12.75
N THR A 577 -15.76 -33.05 -14.00
CA THR A 577 -16.61 -33.23 -15.20
C THR A 577 -17.40 -34.53 -15.13
#